data_ae699e1a55b5e4acdbd0206510ead960
#
_entry.id   ae699e1a55b5e4acdbd0206510ead960
#
_cell.length_a   1.000
_cell.length_b   1.000
_cell.length_c   1.000
_cell.angle_alpha   90.00
_cell.angle_beta   90.00
_cell.angle_gamma   90.00
#
_symmetry.space_group_name_H-M   'P 1'
#
loop_
_entity.id
_entity.type
_entity.pdbx_description
1 polymer ?
#
loop_
_entity_poly.entity_id
_entity_poly.type
_entity_poly.pdbx_seq_one_letter_code
_entity_poly.pdbx_strand_id
1 'polypeptide(L)'
;MSMKKTLLEIVQDILSDMDSEEVNSISDSNEARQVARIVQTTFYNLIATREIPEHEELLKLTPASDSNFPTHFEYTDNVKEITDVWYEDSDGFYREVRWIEPLDFLNRTDRVTEDFVTVFDKNGGTKLRIKNDANPTFYTSFDDKWIVMNSYDSSVDSTLQFSKVRAYGTVYPVFTIADSYTPDLDSTLFPYLVSEAKSTAMSLLKGQTDPKVDQQSRRQKSYMQNDQFKSERGNKRVNYGRC
;
A
#
# COMPACT_ATOMS: atom_id res chain seq x y z
N MET A 1 -8.61 -5.43 27.18
CA MET A 1 -8.58 -3.98 26.92
C MET A 1 -7.82 -3.79 25.61
N SER A 2 -8.41 -3.11 24.66
CA SER A 2 -7.69 -2.74 23.41
C SER A 2 -6.60 -1.73 23.78
N MET A 3 -5.38 -1.93 23.32
CA MET A 3 -4.30 -0.94 23.44
C MET A 3 -4.45 0.22 22.43
N LYS A 4 -5.41 0.10 21.51
CA LYS A 4 -5.71 1.13 20.51
C LYS A 4 -6.59 2.22 21.12
N LYS A 5 -6.22 3.47 20.86
CA LYS A 5 -6.91 4.69 21.29
C LYS A 5 -7.52 5.41 20.09
N THR A 6 -8.60 6.14 20.33
CA THR A 6 -9.13 7.06 19.33
C THR A 6 -8.18 8.25 19.11
N LEU A 7 -8.33 8.94 17.99
CA LEU A 7 -7.51 10.12 17.70
C LEU A 7 -7.70 11.21 18.77
N LEU A 8 -8.94 11.38 19.25
CA LEU A 8 -9.20 12.34 20.33
C LEU A 8 -8.46 11.96 21.62
N GLU A 9 -8.50 10.66 22.03
CA GLU A 9 -7.76 10.19 23.21
C GLU A 9 -6.24 10.38 23.08
N ILE A 10 -5.68 10.19 21.88
CA ILE A 10 -4.26 10.44 21.62
C ILE A 10 -3.95 11.93 21.73
N VAL A 11 -4.81 12.79 21.16
CA VAL A 11 -4.66 14.25 21.22
C VAL A 11 -4.74 14.73 22.67
N GLN A 12 -5.72 14.25 23.45
CA GLN A 12 -5.89 14.59 24.87
C GLN A 12 -4.66 14.16 25.70
N ASP A 13 -4.14 12.96 25.48
CA ASP A 13 -2.92 12.51 26.15
C ASP A 13 -1.72 13.43 25.87
N ILE A 14 -1.55 13.82 24.60
CA ILE A 14 -0.43 14.70 24.21
C ILE A 14 -0.59 16.09 24.78
N LEU A 15 -1.80 16.68 24.72
CA LEU A 15 -2.09 18.01 25.28
C LEU A 15 -1.91 18.03 26.81
N SER A 16 -2.38 16.98 27.51
CA SER A 16 -2.17 16.84 28.96
C SER A 16 -0.68 16.81 29.32
N ASP A 17 0.13 16.08 28.56
CA ASP A 17 1.57 16.02 28.78
C ASP A 17 2.30 17.34 28.44
N MET A 18 1.66 18.20 27.67
CA MET A 18 2.17 19.54 27.32
C MET A 18 1.65 20.65 28.25
N ASP A 19 0.93 20.33 29.33
CA ASP A 19 0.26 21.26 30.21
C ASP A 19 -0.64 22.26 29.43
N SER A 20 -1.35 21.76 28.41
CA SER A 20 -2.27 22.51 27.59
C SER A 20 -3.72 22.32 28.04
N GLU A 21 -4.64 23.13 27.52
CA GLU A 21 -6.06 23.04 27.88
C GLU A 21 -6.68 21.69 27.48
N GLU A 22 -7.53 21.17 28.35
CA GLU A 22 -8.32 19.98 28.04
C GLU A 22 -9.34 20.28 26.93
N VAL A 23 -9.49 19.36 25.99
CA VAL A 23 -10.43 19.48 24.86
C VAL A 23 -11.38 18.29 24.84
N ASN A 24 -12.64 18.52 24.44
CA ASN A 24 -13.65 17.49 24.26
C ASN A 24 -13.79 17.07 22.78
N SER A 25 -13.22 17.85 21.87
CA SER A 25 -13.15 17.58 20.44
C SER A 25 -11.85 18.14 19.85
N ILE A 26 -11.35 17.50 18.81
CA ILE A 26 -10.19 17.98 18.04
C ILE A 26 -10.45 19.39 17.46
N SER A 27 -11.72 19.73 17.25
CA SER A 27 -12.10 21.04 16.71
C SER A 27 -12.11 22.17 17.75
N ASP A 28 -12.00 21.90 19.05
CA ASP A 28 -12.16 22.89 20.11
C ASP A 28 -11.03 23.92 20.15
N SER A 29 -9.80 23.51 19.85
CA SER A 29 -8.67 24.43 19.84
C SER A 29 -7.79 24.28 18.60
N ASN A 30 -7.02 25.33 18.28
CA ASN A 30 -6.03 25.27 17.21
C ASN A 30 -4.89 24.31 17.56
N GLU A 31 -4.51 24.24 18.83
CA GLU A 31 -3.47 23.34 19.31
C GLU A 31 -3.88 21.86 19.14
N ALA A 32 -5.12 21.50 19.51
CA ALA A 32 -5.66 20.17 19.29
C ALA A 32 -5.65 19.76 17.80
N ARG A 33 -6.04 20.69 16.89
CA ARG A 33 -5.94 20.45 15.44
C ARG A 33 -4.52 20.25 14.95
N GLN A 34 -3.57 21.01 15.50
CA GLN A 34 -2.15 20.87 15.15
C GLN A 34 -1.60 19.52 15.62
N VAL A 35 -1.92 19.12 16.86
CA VAL A 35 -1.54 17.81 17.40
C VAL A 35 -2.13 16.68 16.55
N ALA A 36 -3.41 16.74 16.18
CA ALA A 36 -4.05 15.75 15.31
C ALA A 36 -3.34 15.61 13.94
N ARG A 37 -2.90 16.74 13.35
CA ARG A 37 -2.12 16.74 12.10
C ARG A 37 -0.72 16.15 12.31
N ILE A 38 -0.09 16.38 13.45
CA ILE A 38 1.21 15.76 13.80
C ILE A 38 1.04 14.25 13.90
N VAL A 39 -0.02 13.76 14.54
CA VAL A 39 -0.33 12.33 14.62
C VAL A 39 -0.54 11.75 13.21
N GLN A 40 -1.30 12.42 12.34
CA GLN A 40 -1.50 12.01 10.95
C GLN A 40 -0.19 11.94 10.18
N THR A 41 0.66 12.96 10.28
CA THR A 41 1.96 12.99 9.59
C THR A 41 2.87 11.87 10.09
N THR A 42 2.90 11.64 11.40
CA THR A 42 3.69 10.55 12.01
C THR A 42 3.20 9.19 11.55
N PHE A 43 1.87 9.00 11.45
CA PHE A 43 1.25 7.80 10.92
C PHE A 43 1.68 7.54 9.47
N TYR A 44 1.57 8.52 8.58
CA TYR A 44 1.99 8.34 7.19
C TYR A 44 3.50 8.11 7.04
N ASN A 45 4.32 8.76 7.85
CA ASN A 45 5.77 8.50 7.87
C ASN A 45 6.08 7.06 8.30
N LEU A 46 5.32 6.53 9.25
CA LEU A 46 5.47 5.15 9.71
C LEU A 46 5.15 4.15 8.61
N ILE A 47 4.00 4.29 7.95
CA ILE A 47 3.57 3.37 6.90
C ILE A 47 4.35 3.52 5.59
N ALA A 48 4.90 4.71 5.32
CA ALA A 48 5.75 4.91 4.14
C ALA A 48 7.10 4.19 4.25
N THR A 49 7.62 4.06 5.47
CA THR A 49 8.94 3.46 5.72
C THR A 49 8.90 1.97 6.02
N ARG A 50 7.71 1.35 6.05
CA ARG A 50 7.53 -0.04 6.47
C ARG A 50 6.48 -0.77 5.64
N GLU A 51 6.66 -2.06 5.57
CA GLU A 51 5.61 -3.01 5.21
C GLU A 51 4.84 -3.36 6.47
N ILE A 52 3.54 -3.14 6.44
CA ILE A 52 2.63 -3.40 7.55
C ILE A 52 1.66 -4.48 7.08
N PRO A 53 1.74 -5.71 7.61
CA PRO A 53 0.91 -6.83 7.15
C PRO A 53 -0.60 -6.56 7.18
N GLU A 54 -1.06 -5.72 8.10
CA GLU A 54 -2.45 -5.33 8.22
C GLU A 54 -2.96 -4.48 7.05
N HIS A 55 -2.05 -3.92 6.24
CA HIS A 55 -2.36 -3.15 5.04
C HIS A 55 -2.22 -3.97 3.75
N GLU A 56 -1.95 -5.26 3.86
CA GLU A 56 -1.96 -6.18 2.75
C GLU A 56 -3.38 -6.69 2.49
N GLU A 57 -3.88 -6.50 1.28
CA GLU A 57 -5.24 -6.91 0.92
C GLU A 57 -5.37 -7.33 -0.54
N LEU A 58 -6.52 -7.92 -0.87
CA LEU A 58 -6.89 -8.17 -2.26
C LEU A 58 -7.22 -6.85 -2.94
N LEU A 59 -6.45 -6.53 -3.97
CA LEU A 59 -6.60 -5.30 -4.73
C LEU A 59 -7.67 -5.43 -5.81
N LYS A 60 -8.47 -4.38 -5.96
CA LYS A 60 -9.42 -4.28 -7.04
C LYS A 60 -8.74 -3.69 -8.27
N LEU A 61 -8.54 -4.52 -9.29
CA LEU A 61 -8.11 -4.08 -10.61
C LEU A 61 -9.34 -3.87 -11.50
N THR A 62 -9.42 -2.72 -12.15
CA THR A 62 -10.55 -2.40 -13.04
C THR A 62 -10.07 -2.43 -14.48
N PRO A 63 -10.61 -3.34 -15.33
CA PRO A 63 -10.23 -3.38 -16.74
C PRO A 63 -10.64 -2.10 -17.45
N ALA A 64 -9.88 -1.73 -18.45
CA ALA A 64 -10.13 -0.52 -19.23
C ALA A 64 -11.48 -0.50 -19.96
N SER A 65 -12.14 -1.65 -20.12
CA SER A 65 -13.45 -1.82 -20.80
C SER A 65 -13.52 -1.24 -22.22
N ASP A 66 -12.37 -1.09 -22.87
CA ASP A 66 -12.20 -0.53 -24.20
C ASP A 66 -11.39 -1.50 -25.05
N SER A 67 -11.91 -1.88 -26.21
CA SER A 67 -11.26 -2.80 -27.14
C SER A 67 -9.92 -2.29 -27.68
N ASN A 68 -9.63 -0.98 -27.57
CA ASN A 68 -8.33 -0.41 -27.89
C ASN A 68 -7.28 -0.71 -26.80
N PHE A 69 -7.71 -1.04 -25.58
CA PHE A 69 -6.88 -1.30 -24.42
C PHE A 69 -7.21 -2.63 -23.73
N PRO A 70 -7.22 -3.75 -24.46
CA PRO A 70 -7.77 -5.02 -23.96
C PRO A 70 -6.97 -5.62 -22.81
N THR A 71 -5.73 -5.18 -22.60
CA THR A 71 -4.78 -5.71 -21.60
C THR A 71 -4.52 -4.79 -20.46
N HIS A 72 -5.21 -3.64 -20.39
CA HIS A 72 -4.97 -2.61 -19.39
C HIS A 72 -5.93 -2.72 -18.20
N PHE A 73 -5.36 -2.67 -17.00
CA PHE A 73 -6.11 -2.60 -15.75
C PHE A 73 -5.69 -1.38 -14.94
N GLU A 74 -6.69 -0.65 -14.47
CA GLU A 74 -6.50 0.47 -13.55
C GLU A 74 -6.53 -0.04 -12.12
N TYR A 75 -5.61 0.45 -11.29
CA TYR A 75 -5.66 0.25 -9.85
C TYR A 75 -5.92 1.58 -9.13
N THR A 76 -6.37 1.51 -7.88
CA THR A 76 -6.77 2.68 -7.11
C THR A 76 -5.55 3.44 -6.60
N ASP A 77 -5.66 4.77 -6.45
CA ASP A 77 -4.57 5.66 -6.04
C ASP A 77 -4.00 5.35 -4.64
N ASN A 78 -4.72 4.55 -3.84
CA ASN A 78 -4.24 4.15 -2.52
C ASN A 78 -3.34 2.89 -2.54
N VAL A 79 -3.12 2.28 -3.69
CA VAL A 79 -2.22 1.12 -3.79
C VAL A 79 -0.78 1.59 -3.63
N LYS A 80 -0.07 1.03 -2.64
CA LYS A 80 1.36 1.27 -2.41
C LYS A 80 2.21 0.37 -3.30
N GLU A 81 1.86 -0.92 -3.35
CA GLU A 81 2.61 -1.94 -4.08
C GLU A 81 1.69 -3.10 -4.47
N ILE A 82 1.88 -3.63 -5.67
CA ILE A 82 1.25 -4.88 -6.12
C ILE A 82 2.29 -5.98 -5.98
N THR A 83 2.03 -6.93 -5.08
CA THR A 83 2.95 -8.05 -4.79
C THR A 83 2.74 -9.20 -5.76
N ASP A 84 1.48 -9.57 -5.95
CA ASP A 84 1.11 -10.73 -6.75
C ASP A 84 -0.09 -10.45 -7.64
N VAL A 85 -0.04 -10.99 -8.85
CA VAL A 85 -1.16 -10.95 -9.81
C VAL A 85 -1.39 -12.36 -10.34
N TRP A 86 -2.65 -12.78 -10.39
CA TRP A 86 -3.06 -14.05 -10.96
C TRP A 86 -4.15 -13.84 -12.00
N TYR A 87 -4.14 -14.69 -13.01
CA TYR A 87 -5.14 -14.76 -14.05
C TYR A 87 -5.76 -16.15 -14.10
N GLU A 88 -7.09 -16.23 -14.22
CA GLU A 88 -7.82 -17.47 -14.37
C GLU A 88 -7.75 -17.93 -15.83
N ASP A 89 -7.20 -19.13 -16.05
CA ASP A 89 -7.11 -19.74 -17.37
C ASP A 89 -8.46 -20.36 -17.82
N SER A 90 -8.49 -20.90 -19.03
CA SER A 90 -9.67 -21.56 -19.60
C SER A 90 -10.16 -22.77 -18.79
N ASP A 91 -9.29 -23.37 -18.00
CA ASP A 91 -9.58 -24.55 -17.17
C ASP A 91 -10.05 -24.16 -15.76
N GLY A 92 -10.17 -22.86 -15.46
CA GLY A 92 -10.61 -22.32 -14.18
C GLY A 92 -9.52 -22.29 -13.10
N PHE A 93 -8.26 -22.50 -13.46
CA PHE A 93 -7.14 -22.40 -12.53
C PHE A 93 -6.49 -21.02 -12.57
N TYR A 94 -6.16 -20.50 -11.39
CA TYR A 94 -5.41 -19.25 -11.28
C TYR A 94 -3.92 -19.50 -11.47
N ARG A 95 -3.34 -18.80 -12.46
CA ARG A 95 -1.91 -18.83 -12.76
C ARG A 95 -1.30 -17.48 -12.43
N GLU A 96 -0.13 -17.52 -11.81
CA GLU A 96 0.66 -16.33 -11.50
C GLU A 96 1.08 -15.63 -12.78
N VAL A 97 0.84 -14.32 -12.82
CA VAL A 97 1.33 -13.41 -13.87
C VAL A 97 2.49 -12.63 -13.28
N ARG A 98 3.68 -12.78 -13.84
CA ARG A 98 4.91 -12.22 -13.26
C ARG A 98 5.10 -10.77 -13.63
N TRP A 99 5.52 -9.98 -12.67
CA TRP A 99 5.97 -8.63 -12.95
C TRP A 99 7.34 -8.65 -13.66
N ILE A 100 7.51 -7.79 -14.66
CA ILE A 100 8.79 -7.56 -15.32
C ILE A 100 8.98 -6.06 -15.55
N GLU A 101 10.24 -5.64 -15.61
CA GLU A 101 10.62 -4.26 -15.91
C GLU A 101 10.03 -3.78 -17.24
N PRO A 102 9.60 -2.50 -17.36
CA PRO A 102 9.00 -1.95 -18.57
C PRO A 102 9.86 -2.14 -19.83
N LEU A 103 11.17 -1.98 -19.71
CA LEU A 103 12.08 -2.19 -20.82
C LEU A 103 12.15 -3.65 -21.28
N ASP A 104 12.17 -4.58 -20.32
CA ASP A 104 12.14 -6.01 -20.62
C ASP A 104 10.81 -6.44 -21.23
N PHE A 105 9.70 -5.81 -20.78
CA PHE A 105 8.39 -6.02 -21.37
C PHE A 105 8.40 -5.65 -22.86
N LEU A 106 8.85 -4.45 -23.22
CA LEU A 106 8.94 -4.00 -24.60
C LEU A 106 9.84 -4.93 -25.43
N ASN A 107 11.03 -5.27 -24.92
CA ASN A 107 11.96 -6.17 -25.60
C ASN A 107 11.36 -7.56 -25.87
N ARG A 108 10.51 -8.08 -24.99
CA ARG A 108 9.88 -9.40 -25.16
C ARG A 108 8.68 -9.32 -26.11
N THR A 109 7.85 -8.30 -25.97
CA THR A 109 6.67 -8.12 -26.82
C THR A 109 7.03 -7.77 -28.24
N ASP A 110 8.09 -6.99 -28.49
CA ASP A 110 8.58 -6.66 -29.86
C ASP A 110 9.13 -7.88 -30.61
N ARG A 111 9.53 -8.93 -29.92
CA ARG A 111 9.98 -10.19 -30.53
C ARG A 111 8.85 -11.11 -30.96
N VAL A 112 7.63 -10.81 -30.58
CA VAL A 112 6.45 -11.57 -31.01
C VAL A 112 6.20 -11.30 -32.49
N THR A 113 6.35 -12.33 -33.34
CA THR A 113 6.20 -12.23 -34.80
C THR A 113 4.92 -12.86 -35.32
N GLU A 114 4.30 -13.76 -34.52
CA GLU A 114 3.08 -14.49 -34.86
C GLU A 114 2.01 -14.23 -33.79
N ASP A 115 0.76 -14.29 -34.19
CA ASP A 115 -0.42 -14.18 -33.30
C ASP A 115 -0.38 -12.97 -32.37
N PHE A 116 -0.11 -11.79 -32.92
CA PHE A 116 -0.10 -10.55 -32.16
C PHE A 116 -1.16 -9.56 -32.68
N VAL A 117 -1.63 -8.75 -31.73
CA VAL A 117 -2.46 -7.57 -31.99
C VAL A 117 -1.69 -6.33 -31.58
N THR A 118 -1.80 -5.28 -32.36
CA THR A 118 -1.24 -3.98 -32.00
C THR A 118 -2.27 -3.23 -31.15
N VAL A 119 -1.93 -2.97 -29.92
CA VAL A 119 -2.72 -2.13 -29.00
C VAL A 119 -1.99 -0.83 -28.73
N PHE A 120 -2.69 0.15 -28.18
CA PHE A 120 -2.08 1.42 -27.80
C PHE A 120 -1.91 1.46 -26.29
N ASP A 121 -0.85 2.10 -25.83
CA ASP A 121 -0.73 2.48 -24.42
C ASP A 121 -1.60 3.71 -24.12
N LYS A 122 -2.24 3.73 -22.95
CA LYS A 122 -3.20 4.79 -22.59
C LYS A 122 -2.57 6.18 -22.47
N ASN A 123 -1.31 6.25 -22.04
CA ASN A 123 -0.68 7.51 -21.71
C ASN A 123 0.02 8.20 -22.87
N GLY A 124 0.35 7.53 -23.94
CA GLY A 124 1.14 8.14 -25.01
C GLY A 124 0.76 7.74 -26.41
N GLY A 125 -0.23 6.89 -26.59
CA GLY A 125 -0.58 6.34 -27.90
C GLY A 125 0.56 5.51 -28.52
N THR A 126 1.52 5.06 -27.71
CA THR A 126 2.60 4.18 -28.15
C THR A 126 2.03 2.82 -28.50
N LYS A 127 2.49 2.26 -29.62
CA LYS A 127 2.05 0.94 -30.08
C LYS A 127 2.76 -0.16 -29.32
N LEU A 128 1.98 -1.10 -28.80
CA LEU A 128 2.45 -2.29 -28.12
C LEU A 128 2.05 -3.53 -28.92
N ARG A 129 2.94 -4.51 -29.05
CA ARG A 129 2.62 -5.81 -29.64
C ARG A 129 2.19 -6.75 -28.53
N ILE A 130 0.93 -7.08 -28.50
CA ILE A 130 0.34 -7.95 -27.48
C ILE A 130 -0.01 -9.29 -28.13
N LYS A 131 0.37 -10.38 -27.50
CA LYS A 131 0.05 -11.72 -27.98
C LYS A 131 -1.45 -11.94 -27.90
N ASN A 132 -2.04 -12.41 -29.01
CA ASN A 132 -3.45 -12.82 -29.06
C ASN A 132 -3.59 -14.32 -28.80
N ASP A 133 -4.79 -14.74 -28.39
CA ASP A 133 -5.17 -16.13 -28.16
C ASP A 133 -4.28 -16.87 -27.16
N ALA A 134 -3.80 -16.16 -26.14
CA ALA A 134 -2.97 -16.71 -25.08
C ALA A 134 -3.25 -16.07 -23.73
N ASN A 135 -3.18 -16.86 -22.66
CA ASN A 135 -3.28 -16.36 -21.30
C ASN A 135 -2.08 -15.47 -20.95
N PRO A 136 -2.28 -14.41 -20.16
CA PRO A 136 -1.20 -13.56 -19.66
C PRO A 136 -0.17 -14.36 -18.85
N THR A 137 1.10 -14.07 -19.05
CA THR A 137 2.22 -14.68 -18.33
C THR A 137 3.09 -13.68 -17.59
N PHE A 138 3.10 -12.44 -18.05
CA PHE A 138 3.78 -11.34 -17.39
C PHE A 138 3.06 -10.02 -17.60
N TYR A 139 3.32 -9.10 -16.71
CA TYR A 139 2.77 -7.75 -16.76
C TYR A 139 3.84 -6.72 -16.42
N THR A 140 3.55 -5.47 -16.72
CA THR A 140 4.34 -4.31 -16.34
C THR A 140 3.43 -3.12 -16.05
N SER A 141 4.01 -2.01 -15.59
CA SER A 141 3.37 -0.71 -15.54
C SER A 141 4.29 0.31 -16.19
N PHE A 142 3.76 1.15 -17.08
CA PHE A 142 4.50 2.25 -17.69
C PHE A 142 4.25 3.57 -16.95
N ASP A 143 3.30 3.55 -16.04
CA ASP A 143 2.91 4.68 -15.19
C ASP A 143 2.42 4.15 -13.85
N ASP A 144 2.13 5.06 -12.92
CA ASP A 144 1.64 4.68 -11.58
C ASP A 144 0.11 4.49 -11.54
N LYS A 145 -0.52 4.19 -12.68
CA LYS A 145 -1.98 4.09 -12.77
C LYS A 145 -2.49 2.81 -13.42
N TRP A 146 -1.77 2.32 -14.43
CA TRP A 146 -2.18 1.19 -15.25
C TRP A 146 -1.17 0.06 -15.20
N ILE A 147 -1.65 -1.16 -15.00
CA ILE A 147 -0.87 -2.36 -15.32
C ILE A 147 -1.26 -2.85 -16.71
N VAL A 148 -0.29 -3.35 -17.45
CA VAL A 148 -0.43 -3.83 -18.82
C VAL A 148 0.03 -5.27 -18.90
N MET A 149 -0.85 -6.17 -19.34
CA MET A 149 -0.54 -7.58 -19.54
C MET A 149 -0.03 -7.86 -20.95
N ASN A 150 0.82 -8.87 -21.10
CA ASN A 150 1.46 -9.21 -22.37
C ASN A 150 0.57 -9.94 -23.38
N SER A 151 -0.57 -10.43 -22.95
CA SER A 151 -1.46 -11.21 -23.80
C SER A 151 -2.91 -11.18 -23.31
N TYR A 152 -3.83 -11.53 -24.20
CA TYR A 152 -5.23 -11.82 -23.91
C TYR A 152 -5.76 -12.76 -25.01
N ASP A 153 -6.88 -13.43 -24.73
CA ASP A 153 -7.55 -14.29 -25.70
C ASP A 153 -8.79 -13.58 -26.25
N SER A 154 -8.69 -13.04 -27.47
CA SER A 154 -9.77 -12.31 -28.12
C SER A 154 -10.93 -13.19 -28.59
N SER A 155 -10.72 -14.50 -28.65
CA SER A 155 -11.78 -15.47 -28.99
C SER A 155 -12.71 -15.71 -27.80
N VAL A 156 -12.20 -15.54 -26.59
CA VAL A 156 -12.97 -15.71 -25.34
C VAL A 156 -13.57 -14.38 -24.90
N ASP A 157 -12.82 -13.31 -25.03
CA ASP A 157 -13.23 -11.98 -24.60
C ASP A 157 -12.51 -10.88 -25.36
N SER A 158 -13.20 -9.83 -25.73
CA SER A 158 -12.58 -8.67 -26.39
C SER A 158 -11.66 -7.86 -25.49
N THR A 159 -11.78 -8.05 -24.17
CA THR A 159 -10.94 -7.45 -23.12
C THR A 159 -10.74 -8.45 -22.00
N LEU A 160 -9.67 -8.28 -21.22
CA LEU A 160 -9.48 -9.08 -20.00
C LEU A 160 -10.57 -8.73 -18.99
N GLN A 161 -11.26 -9.74 -18.48
CA GLN A 161 -12.36 -9.53 -17.54
C GLN A 161 -11.86 -9.33 -16.12
N PHE A 162 -12.53 -8.42 -15.41
CA PHE A 162 -12.32 -8.19 -13.98
C PHE A 162 -12.42 -9.48 -13.14
N SER A 163 -13.39 -10.35 -13.46
CA SER A 163 -13.60 -11.60 -12.72
C SER A 163 -12.47 -12.63 -12.87
N LYS A 164 -11.63 -12.49 -13.88
CA LYS A 164 -10.53 -13.42 -14.17
C LYS A 164 -9.19 -12.99 -13.57
N VAL A 165 -9.12 -11.80 -13.02
CA VAL A 165 -7.87 -11.25 -12.46
C VAL A 165 -8.01 -11.11 -10.96
N ARG A 166 -6.99 -11.56 -10.24
CA ARG A 166 -6.79 -11.33 -8.80
C ARG A 166 -5.46 -10.66 -8.60
N ALA A 167 -5.44 -9.65 -7.76
CA ALA A 167 -4.21 -9.02 -7.33
C ALA A 167 -4.17 -8.96 -5.80
N TYR A 168 -2.98 -9.03 -5.25
CA TYR A 168 -2.69 -8.87 -3.84
C TYR A 168 -1.57 -7.86 -3.68
N GLY A 169 -1.62 -7.07 -2.64
CA GLY A 169 -0.61 -6.05 -2.43
C GLY A 169 -0.90 -5.19 -1.21
N THR A 170 -0.07 -4.19 -1.03
CA THR A 170 -0.13 -3.27 0.10
C THR A 170 -0.84 -1.98 -0.30
N VAL A 171 -1.71 -1.48 0.56
CA VAL A 171 -2.42 -0.22 0.37
C VAL A 171 -2.03 0.82 1.41
N TYR A 172 -2.16 2.09 1.06
CA TYR A 172 -2.11 3.19 2.02
C TYR A 172 -3.50 3.37 2.64
N PRO A 173 -3.66 3.15 3.96
CA PRO A 173 -4.93 3.40 4.63
C PRO A 173 -5.24 4.90 4.66
N VAL A 174 -6.52 5.23 4.57
CA VAL A 174 -7.00 6.62 4.65
C VAL A 174 -7.06 7.04 6.11
N PHE A 175 -6.26 8.05 6.48
CA PHE A 175 -6.32 8.65 7.81
C PHE A 175 -7.34 9.79 7.84
N THR A 176 -8.36 9.65 8.66
CA THR A 176 -9.43 10.65 8.83
C THR A 176 -9.24 11.42 10.14
N ILE A 177 -9.19 12.76 10.08
CA ILE A 177 -9.15 13.60 11.28
C ILE A 177 -10.58 13.73 11.82
N ALA A 178 -10.94 12.79 12.71
CA ALA A 178 -12.22 12.76 13.41
C ALA A 178 -12.00 12.22 14.83
N ASP A 179 -12.81 12.69 15.78
CA ASP A 179 -12.67 12.36 17.20
C ASP A 179 -12.71 10.84 17.47
N SER A 180 -13.62 10.14 16.77
CA SER A 180 -13.81 8.69 16.92
C SER A 180 -12.89 7.83 16.05
N TYR A 181 -12.05 8.43 15.21
CA TYR A 181 -11.15 7.70 14.35
C TYR A 181 -10.07 6.99 15.18
N THR A 182 -9.85 5.71 14.89
CA THR A 182 -8.74 4.94 15.47
C THR A 182 -7.74 4.62 14.36
N PRO A 183 -6.46 5.03 14.49
CA PRO A 183 -5.45 4.70 13.48
C PRO A 183 -5.36 3.20 13.22
N ASP A 184 -5.34 2.84 11.94
CA ASP A 184 -5.26 1.44 11.54
C ASP A 184 -3.81 0.95 11.58
N LEU A 185 -3.41 0.54 12.77
CA LEU A 185 -2.10 -0.02 13.09
C LEU A 185 -2.27 -1.18 14.06
N ASP A 186 -1.35 -2.11 13.99
CA ASP A 186 -1.25 -3.15 15.02
C ASP A 186 -0.99 -2.56 16.41
N SER A 187 -1.46 -3.26 17.42
CA SER A 187 -1.30 -2.86 18.83
C SER A 187 0.16 -2.72 19.27
N THR A 188 1.09 -3.42 18.62
CA THR A 188 2.53 -3.32 18.88
C THR A 188 3.15 -2.02 18.34
N LEU A 189 2.60 -1.47 17.25
CA LEU A 189 3.07 -0.23 16.61
C LEU A 189 2.46 1.03 17.22
N PHE A 190 1.32 0.87 17.89
CA PHE A 190 0.56 1.97 18.46
C PHE A 190 1.35 2.81 19.49
N PRO A 191 2.09 2.20 20.46
CA PRO A 191 2.91 2.95 21.40
C PRO A 191 4.01 3.78 20.73
N TYR A 192 4.54 3.30 19.58
CA TYR A 192 5.51 4.06 18.80
C TYR A 192 4.87 5.30 18.17
N LEU A 193 3.71 5.13 17.50
CA LEU A 193 2.98 6.25 16.91
C LEU A 193 2.74 7.37 17.94
N VAL A 194 2.24 7.01 19.13
CA VAL A 194 1.93 7.97 20.20
C VAL A 194 3.21 8.65 20.72
N SER A 195 4.26 7.87 20.98
CA SER A 195 5.53 8.42 21.52
C SER A 195 6.23 9.35 20.54
N GLU A 196 6.24 9.01 19.25
CA GLU A 196 6.85 9.84 18.20
C GLU A 196 6.03 11.10 17.93
N ALA A 197 4.70 10.97 17.86
CA ALA A 197 3.81 12.13 17.70
C ALA A 197 3.94 13.10 18.89
N LYS A 198 4.05 12.57 20.12
CA LYS A 198 4.25 13.36 21.33
C LYS A 198 5.59 14.10 21.32
N SER A 199 6.70 13.41 21.00
CA SER A 199 8.03 14.03 20.87
C SER A 199 8.01 15.15 19.84
N THR A 200 7.39 14.93 18.70
CA THR A 200 7.25 15.92 17.63
C THR A 200 6.40 17.10 18.07
N ALA A 201 5.27 16.87 18.74
CA ALA A 201 4.36 17.92 19.21
C ALA A 201 5.07 18.82 20.26
N MET A 202 5.73 18.22 21.23
CA MET A 202 6.51 18.99 22.24
C MET A 202 7.59 19.86 21.60
N SER A 203 8.32 19.30 20.63
CA SER A 203 9.37 20.06 19.92
C SER A 203 8.80 21.22 19.11
N LEU A 204 7.71 21.00 18.37
CA LEU A 204 7.15 22.01 17.46
C LEU A 204 6.30 23.08 18.17
N LEU A 205 5.52 22.69 19.19
CA LEU A 205 4.55 23.58 19.83
C LEU A 205 5.09 24.26 21.07
N LYS A 206 5.94 23.61 21.84
CA LYS A 206 6.53 24.19 23.07
C LYS A 206 7.99 24.62 22.90
N GLY A 207 8.63 24.27 21.78
CA GLY A 207 10.05 24.56 21.58
C GLY A 207 10.99 23.87 22.58
N GLN A 208 10.49 22.87 23.29
CA GLN A 208 11.22 22.09 24.29
C GLN A 208 11.25 20.63 23.89
N THR A 209 12.41 20.01 24.04
CA THR A 209 12.54 18.57 23.91
C THR A 209 12.60 17.97 25.31
N ASP A 210 11.68 17.05 25.65
CA ASP A 210 11.78 16.24 26.85
C ASP A 210 12.71 15.05 26.57
N PRO A 211 13.90 14.99 27.20
CA PRO A 211 14.85 13.90 26.96
C PRO A 211 14.28 12.50 27.24
N LYS A 212 13.28 12.39 28.15
CA LYS A 212 12.63 11.10 28.45
C LYS A 212 11.70 10.66 27.33
N VAL A 213 10.94 11.61 26.77
CA VAL A 213 10.03 11.33 25.63
C VAL A 213 10.84 10.94 24.41
N ASP A 214 11.91 11.67 24.11
CA ASP A 214 12.85 11.34 23.03
C ASP A 214 13.51 9.97 23.23
N GLN A 215 13.92 9.65 24.44
CA GLN A 215 14.48 8.35 24.77
C GLN A 215 13.44 7.23 24.59
N GLN A 216 12.19 7.47 24.98
CA GLN A 216 11.11 6.52 24.80
C GLN A 216 10.81 6.27 23.31
N SER A 217 10.72 7.33 22.51
CA SER A 217 10.54 7.22 21.07
C SER A 217 11.68 6.41 20.43
N ARG A 218 12.94 6.72 20.73
CA ARG A 218 14.10 5.97 20.23
C ARG A 218 14.08 4.49 20.66
N ARG A 219 13.68 4.17 21.90
CA ARG A 219 13.52 2.78 22.35
C ARG A 219 12.43 2.06 21.57
N GLN A 220 11.27 2.67 21.41
CA GLN A 220 10.17 2.08 20.64
C GLN A 220 10.56 1.85 19.19
N LYS A 221 11.26 2.80 18.56
CA LYS A 221 11.82 2.64 17.22
C LYS A 221 12.78 1.44 17.13
N SER A 222 13.64 1.26 18.11
CA SER A 222 14.56 0.11 18.16
C SER A 222 13.84 -1.23 18.34
N TYR A 223 12.84 -1.30 19.22
CA TYR A 223 12.03 -2.49 19.39
C TYR A 223 11.32 -2.88 18.09
N MET A 224 10.73 -1.92 17.44
CA MET A 224 10.01 -2.08 16.21
C MET A 224 10.93 -2.56 15.05
N GLN A 225 12.16 -2.02 14.94
CA GLN A 225 13.16 -2.48 13.96
C GLN A 225 13.58 -3.92 14.22
N ASN A 226 13.73 -4.30 15.48
CA ASN A 226 14.08 -5.67 15.85
C ASN A 226 12.95 -6.66 15.54
N ASP A 227 11.69 -6.25 15.71
CA ASP A 227 10.53 -7.11 15.40
C ASP A 227 10.36 -7.32 13.89
N GLN A 228 10.52 -6.27 13.09
CA GLN A 228 10.53 -6.38 11.62
C GLN A 228 11.66 -7.34 11.15
N PHE A 229 12.86 -7.17 11.68
CA PHE A 229 13.99 -8.03 11.34
C PHE A 229 13.75 -9.51 11.72
N LYS A 230 13.04 -9.77 12.82
CA LYS A 230 12.65 -11.14 13.21
C LYS A 230 11.57 -11.71 12.30
N SER A 231 10.59 -10.91 11.92
CA SER A 231 9.51 -11.26 11.01
C SER A 231 10.06 -11.60 9.62
N GLU A 232 10.92 -10.77 9.03
CA GLU A 232 11.58 -11.03 7.76
C GLU A 232 12.46 -12.30 7.79
N ARG A 233 13.17 -12.55 8.89
CA ARG A 233 13.92 -13.81 9.08
C ARG A 233 13.02 -15.01 9.25
N GLY A 234 11.87 -14.86 9.88
CA GLY A 234 10.86 -15.91 10.01
C GLY A 234 10.31 -16.38 8.67
N ASN A 235 10.04 -15.44 7.78
CA ASN A 235 9.56 -15.72 6.41
C ASN A 235 10.64 -16.33 5.50
N LYS A 236 11.92 -16.08 5.80
CA LYS A 236 13.06 -16.68 5.07
C LYS A 236 13.55 -18.02 5.66
N ARG A 237 12.89 -18.56 6.68
CA ARG A 237 13.19 -19.91 7.12
C ARG A 237 12.76 -20.89 6.02
N VAL A 238 13.74 -21.39 5.30
CA VAL A 238 13.58 -22.55 4.44
C VAL A 238 12.94 -23.66 5.28
N ASN A 239 11.74 -24.08 4.92
CA ASN A 239 11.05 -25.19 5.55
C ASN A 239 11.83 -26.47 5.21
N TYR A 240 12.84 -26.81 6.00
CA TYR A 240 13.48 -28.10 5.92
C TYR A 240 12.51 -29.16 6.46
N GLY A 241 11.80 -29.84 5.55
CA GLY A 241 11.17 -31.11 5.82
C GLY A 241 9.97 -31.07 6.79
N ARG A 242 8.90 -30.41 6.41
CA ARG A 242 7.56 -30.84 6.77
C ARG A 242 6.88 -31.36 5.51
N CYS A 243 7.00 -32.68 5.32
CA CYS A 243 6.07 -33.43 4.48
C CYS A 243 4.68 -33.39 5.10
#